data_81ba9f628d50052f68db8c70a493fe33
#
_entry.id   81ba9f628d50052f68db8c70a493fe33
#
_cell.length_a   1.000
_cell.length_b   1.000
_cell.length_c   1.000
_cell.angle_alpha   90.00
_cell.angle_beta   90.00
_cell.angle_gamma   90.00
#
_symmetry.space_group_name_H-M   'P 1'
#
loop_
_entity.id
_entity.type
_entity.pdbx_description
1 polymer ?
#
loop_
_entity_poly.entity_id
_entity_poly.type
_entity_poly.pdbx_seq_one_letter_code
_entity_poly.pdbx_strand_id
1 'polypeptide(L)'
;MDKIAQDSQYRQRMMAYSEHHGVEETANRYHVCRKTVWKWSKRWDGTAKSLEEKSRRPKSSPRKQKPWEIELVKRMRKKYGKDLLLGYQKAREKGYRRSYGCFKRTAEKEIPLKKKAPKRKNKPYQRASYPGQKVQIDVKYVPSYCVADGRKYYQYTAKDECTRWTYREMYEEHNTYSSQQFLLSLVEHAPFMIREVQTDNGSEFTKRLMSNDPNDKTLFEQELERMGIIYHRIRPATPRHNGKVERQHRTDEMRFYCHMRMYSLEDGRKQLARYQRQSNNNIMTCLGMRSPNQVLQLYLDAM
;
A
#
# COMPACT_ATOMS: atom_id res chain seq x y z
N MET A 1 -2.83 -40.33 4.66
CA MET A 1 -1.39 -40.51 4.99
C MET A 1 -0.56 -39.63 4.09
N ASP A 2 0.42 -38.93 4.62
CA ASP A 2 1.30 -38.08 3.81
C ASP A 2 2.17 -38.98 2.90
N LYS A 3 2.43 -38.55 1.67
CA LYS A 3 3.20 -39.29 0.65
C LYS A 3 4.59 -39.74 1.18
N ILE A 4 5.22 -38.88 2.00
CA ILE A 4 6.53 -39.18 2.62
C ILE A 4 6.43 -40.37 3.58
N ALA A 5 5.35 -40.47 4.34
CA ALA A 5 5.10 -41.57 5.27
C ALA A 5 4.80 -42.88 4.52
N GLN A 6 4.08 -42.83 3.40
CA GLN A 6 3.84 -44.01 2.55
C GLN A 6 5.14 -44.53 1.92
N ASP A 7 5.98 -43.62 1.42
CA ASP A 7 7.27 -44.00 0.83
C ASP A 7 8.22 -44.57 1.89
N SER A 8 8.23 -44.08 3.10
CA SER A 8 9.09 -44.62 4.17
C SER A 8 8.64 -46.03 4.64
N GLN A 9 7.33 -46.27 4.73
CA GLN A 9 6.77 -47.58 5.04
C GLN A 9 7.05 -48.61 3.93
N TYR A 10 6.95 -48.20 2.66
CA TYR A 10 7.33 -49.06 1.53
C TYR A 10 8.81 -49.46 1.62
N ARG A 11 9.69 -48.50 1.88
CA ARG A 11 11.14 -48.76 2.07
C ARG A 11 11.41 -49.65 3.28
N GLN A 12 10.64 -49.50 4.35
CA GLN A 12 10.75 -50.36 5.54
C GLN A 12 10.48 -51.83 5.20
N ARG A 13 9.40 -52.13 4.46
CA ARG A 13 9.08 -53.47 4.00
C ARG A 13 10.18 -54.02 3.07
N MET A 14 10.73 -53.20 2.20
CA MET A 14 11.84 -53.57 1.33
C MET A 14 13.10 -53.91 2.13
N MET A 15 13.42 -53.12 3.18
CA MET A 15 14.60 -53.37 4.02
C MET A 15 14.44 -54.63 4.89
N ALA A 16 13.29 -54.81 5.53
CA ALA A 16 12.99 -56.01 6.28
C ALA A 16 13.12 -57.30 5.41
N TYR A 17 12.65 -57.24 4.16
CA TYR A 17 12.83 -58.33 3.22
C TYR A 17 14.32 -58.57 2.85
N SER A 18 15.07 -57.46 2.67
CA SER A 18 16.48 -57.48 2.32
C SER A 18 17.38 -58.13 3.35
N GLU A 19 17.00 -58.08 4.63
CA GLU A 19 17.73 -58.71 5.74
C GLU A 19 17.74 -60.25 5.62
N HIS A 20 16.68 -60.83 5.05
CA HIS A 20 16.53 -62.28 4.93
C HIS A 20 16.92 -62.84 3.56
N HIS A 21 16.80 -62.05 2.48
CA HIS A 21 16.92 -62.53 1.12
C HIS A 21 18.06 -61.85 0.33
N GLY A 22 18.75 -60.91 0.91
CA GLY A 22 19.87 -60.20 0.27
C GLY A 22 19.42 -59.14 -0.75
N VAL A 23 20.43 -58.42 -1.26
CA VAL A 23 20.20 -57.19 -2.09
C VAL A 23 19.66 -57.53 -3.47
N GLU A 24 20.12 -58.61 -4.09
CA GLU A 24 19.78 -58.97 -5.46
C GLU A 24 18.32 -59.44 -5.59
N GLU A 25 17.91 -60.34 -4.74
CA GLU A 25 16.56 -60.85 -4.69
C GLU A 25 15.55 -59.79 -4.30
N THR A 26 15.92 -58.90 -3.38
CA THR A 26 15.13 -57.74 -2.99
C THR A 26 14.94 -56.77 -4.17
N ALA A 27 16.00 -56.50 -4.94
CA ALA A 27 15.93 -55.62 -6.09
C ALA A 27 14.95 -56.14 -7.15
N ASN A 28 15.01 -57.48 -7.41
CA ASN A 28 14.11 -58.15 -8.35
C ASN A 28 12.64 -58.10 -7.86
N ARG A 29 12.39 -58.46 -6.61
CA ARG A 29 11.04 -58.49 -6.04
C ARG A 29 10.34 -57.12 -5.99
N TYR A 30 11.08 -56.05 -5.65
CA TYR A 30 10.57 -54.72 -5.52
C TYR A 30 10.73 -53.86 -6.78
N HIS A 31 11.22 -54.45 -7.88
CA HIS A 31 11.45 -53.80 -9.19
C HIS A 31 12.28 -52.50 -9.07
N VAL A 32 13.33 -52.54 -8.24
CA VAL A 32 14.27 -51.44 -8.07
C VAL A 32 15.69 -51.87 -8.41
N CYS A 33 16.55 -50.88 -8.73
CA CYS A 33 17.94 -51.23 -8.98
C CYS A 33 18.69 -51.60 -7.69
N ARG A 34 19.70 -52.50 -7.79
CA ARG A 34 20.54 -52.92 -6.63
C ARG A 34 21.15 -51.74 -5.87
N LYS A 35 21.53 -50.65 -6.60
CA LYS A 35 22.05 -49.43 -5.98
C LYS A 35 21.02 -48.77 -5.07
N THR A 36 19.73 -48.86 -5.37
CA THR A 36 18.64 -48.31 -4.53
C THR A 36 18.50 -49.08 -3.23
N VAL A 37 18.49 -50.41 -3.28
CA VAL A 37 18.46 -51.28 -2.09
C VAL A 37 19.66 -50.98 -1.21
N TRP A 38 20.87 -50.99 -1.76
CA TRP A 38 22.11 -50.70 -1.04
C TRP A 38 22.18 -49.28 -0.45
N LYS A 39 21.64 -48.30 -1.17
CA LYS A 39 21.51 -46.91 -0.64
C LYS A 39 20.66 -46.86 0.64
N TRP A 40 19.57 -47.59 0.67
CA TRP A 40 18.65 -47.60 1.81
C TRP A 40 19.13 -48.52 2.92
N SER A 41 19.78 -49.63 2.62
CA SER A 41 20.36 -50.51 3.63
C SER A 41 21.42 -49.80 4.48
N LYS A 42 22.25 -48.95 3.88
CA LYS A 42 23.19 -48.09 4.63
C LYS A 42 22.54 -47.10 5.61
N ARG A 43 21.26 -46.85 5.45
CA ARG A 43 20.50 -45.92 6.31
C ARG A 43 19.56 -46.62 7.27
N TRP A 44 19.37 -47.89 7.06
CA TRP A 44 18.45 -48.71 7.82
C TRP A 44 18.96 -48.95 9.25
N ASP A 45 18.13 -48.57 10.23
CA ASP A 45 18.36 -48.72 11.67
C ASP A 45 17.24 -49.50 12.38
N GLY A 46 16.39 -50.19 11.62
CA GLY A 46 15.18 -50.85 12.11
C GLY A 46 13.94 -49.99 12.16
N THR A 47 14.05 -48.68 11.91
CA THR A 47 12.92 -47.75 12.00
C THR A 47 12.52 -47.14 10.65
N ALA A 48 11.22 -46.96 10.40
CA ALA A 48 10.73 -46.28 9.21
C ALA A 48 11.27 -44.84 9.08
N LYS A 49 11.59 -44.18 10.19
CA LYS A 49 12.09 -42.81 10.25
C LYS A 49 13.49 -42.67 9.62
N SER A 50 14.34 -43.70 9.73
CA SER A 50 15.67 -43.70 9.09
C SER A 50 15.60 -43.71 7.58
N LEU A 51 14.49 -44.18 7.01
CA LEU A 51 14.21 -44.29 5.58
C LEU A 51 13.46 -43.09 4.99
N GLU A 52 13.17 -42.06 5.78
CA GLU A 52 12.62 -40.81 5.29
C GLU A 52 13.62 -40.04 4.41
N GLU A 53 13.14 -39.37 3.38
CA GLU A 53 14.00 -38.52 2.58
C GLU A 53 14.45 -37.28 3.34
N LYS A 54 15.77 -37.09 3.41
CA LYS A 54 16.35 -35.87 4.02
C LYS A 54 16.12 -34.68 3.10
N SER A 55 15.85 -33.54 3.69
CA SER A 55 15.71 -32.28 2.95
C SER A 55 16.92 -32.00 2.06
N ARG A 56 16.69 -31.73 0.78
CA ARG A 56 17.72 -31.33 -0.18
C ARG A 56 18.04 -29.84 -0.12
N ARG A 57 17.41 -29.09 0.79
CA ARG A 57 17.68 -27.67 0.93
C ARG A 57 19.11 -27.43 1.43
N PRO A 58 19.82 -26.44 0.85
CA PRO A 58 21.11 -26.04 1.38
C PRO A 58 21.01 -25.67 2.87
N LYS A 59 21.94 -26.13 3.68
CA LYS A 59 22.00 -25.83 5.14
C LYS A 59 22.29 -24.35 5.39
N SER A 60 22.97 -23.69 4.47
CA SER A 60 23.27 -22.25 4.52
C SER A 60 22.90 -21.58 3.19
N SER A 61 22.58 -20.30 3.24
CA SER A 61 22.33 -19.48 2.06
C SER A 61 23.08 -18.14 2.20
N PRO A 62 23.99 -17.81 1.26
CA PRO A 62 24.71 -16.53 1.27
C PRO A 62 23.77 -15.32 1.25
N ARG A 63 22.56 -15.50 0.68
CA ARG A 63 21.54 -14.46 0.58
C ARG A 63 20.60 -14.39 1.78
N LYS A 64 20.82 -15.20 2.84
CA LYS A 64 20.00 -15.16 4.06
C LYS A 64 20.10 -13.78 4.72
N GLN A 65 18.97 -13.27 5.22
CA GLN A 65 18.97 -12.03 5.98
C GLN A 65 19.79 -12.17 7.28
N LYS A 66 20.55 -11.14 7.59
CA LYS A 66 21.30 -11.08 8.85
C LYS A 66 20.32 -10.86 10.03
N PRO A 67 20.65 -11.31 11.25
CA PRO A 67 19.76 -11.14 12.41
C PRO A 67 19.34 -9.69 12.66
N TRP A 68 20.27 -8.73 12.53
CA TRP A 68 19.99 -7.31 12.72
C TRP A 68 18.98 -6.76 11.67
N GLU A 69 19.01 -7.26 10.42
CA GLU A 69 18.06 -6.87 9.37
C GLU A 69 16.65 -7.31 9.73
N ILE A 70 16.50 -8.53 10.25
CA ILE A 70 15.20 -9.07 10.68
C ILE A 70 14.67 -8.27 11.88
N GLU A 71 15.53 -7.99 12.86
CA GLU A 71 15.14 -7.20 14.03
C GLU A 71 14.74 -5.77 13.67
N LEU A 72 15.47 -5.14 12.74
CA LEU A 72 15.10 -3.84 12.20
C LEU A 72 13.72 -3.87 11.52
N VAL A 73 13.45 -4.91 10.71
CA VAL A 73 12.13 -5.10 10.07
C VAL A 73 11.03 -5.27 11.12
N LYS A 74 11.25 -6.07 12.17
CA LYS A 74 10.29 -6.24 13.28
C LYS A 74 9.98 -4.91 13.97
N ARG A 75 11.03 -4.13 14.29
CA ARG A 75 10.89 -2.82 14.93
C ARG A 75 10.11 -1.85 14.05
N MET A 76 10.42 -1.78 12.75
CA MET A 76 9.68 -0.95 11.81
C MET A 76 8.23 -1.41 11.66
N ARG A 77 8.00 -2.71 11.63
CA ARG A 77 6.65 -3.30 11.57
C ARG A 77 5.81 -2.96 12.81
N LYS A 78 6.38 -3.04 14.01
CA LYS A 78 5.70 -2.65 15.25
C LYS A 78 5.36 -1.15 15.24
N LYS A 79 6.31 -0.29 14.83
CA LYS A 79 6.16 1.17 14.84
C LYS A 79 5.15 1.67 13.80
N TYR A 80 5.18 1.15 12.57
CA TYR A 80 4.38 1.66 11.44
C TYR A 80 3.19 0.75 11.07
N GLY A 81 2.97 -0.34 11.79
CA GLY A 81 1.80 -1.19 11.66
C GLY A 81 1.53 -1.66 10.22
N LYS A 82 0.40 -1.25 9.65
CA LYS A 82 -0.03 -1.62 8.29
C LYS A 82 0.72 -0.86 7.19
N ASP A 83 1.38 0.25 7.51
CA ASP A 83 2.10 1.07 6.55
C ASP A 83 3.52 0.53 6.29
N LEU A 84 3.58 -0.59 5.59
CA LEU A 84 4.84 -1.26 5.28
C LEU A 84 5.77 -0.42 4.41
N LEU A 85 5.23 0.49 3.59
CA LEU A 85 6.03 1.29 2.69
C LEU A 85 6.79 2.37 3.43
N LEU A 86 6.12 3.06 4.35
CA LEU A 86 6.77 4.02 5.24
C LEU A 86 7.80 3.32 6.15
N GLY A 87 7.43 2.15 6.70
CA GLY A 87 8.35 1.32 7.48
C GLY A 87 9.60 0.92 6.70
N TYR A 88 9.46 0.58 5.42
CA TYR A 88 10.59 0.27 4.54
C TYR A 88 11.46 1.51 4.25
N GLN A 89 10.85 2.66 3.95
CA GLN A 89 11.58 3.92 3.75
C GLN A 89 12.44 4.24 4.98
N LYS A 90 11.86 4.16 6.17
CA LYS A 90 12.57 4.39 7.44
C LYS A 90 13.62 3.32 7.78
N ALA A 91 13.42 2.07 7.33
CA ALA A 91 14.45 1.04 7.44
C ALA A 91 15.64 1.33 6.52
N ARG A 92 15.41 1.85 5.31
CA ARG A 92 16.49 2.26 4.40
C ARG A 92 17.35 3.39 4.97
N GLU A 93 16.74 4.39 5.60
CA GLU A 93 17.45 5.46 6.32
C GLU A 93 18.38 4.90 7.41
N LYS A 94 18.02 3.72 8.00
CA LYS A 94 18.79 2.99 9.02
C LYS A 94 19.72 1.91 8.45
N GLY A 95 20.02 1.95 7.14
CA GLY A 95 20.99 1.05 6.52
C GLY A 95 20.43 -0.25 5.94
N TYR A 96 19.12 -0.46 5.91
CA TYR A 96 18.54 -1.63 5.24
C TYR A 96 18.70 -1.55 3.71
N ARG A 97 19.45 -2.50 3.13
CA ARG A 97 19.83 -2.46 1.70
C ARG A 97 19.04 -3.41 0.79
N ARG A 98 18.16 -4.25 1.36
CA ARG A 98 17.40 -5.22 0.56
C ARG A 98 16.17 -4.58 -0.08
N SER A 99 15.59 -5.26 -1.09
CA SER A 99 14.40 -4.80 -1.79
C SER A 99 13.16 -4.71 -0.88
N TYR A 100 12.19 -3.89 -1.29
CA TYR A 100 10.89 -3.80 -0.62
C TYR A 100 10.17 -5.15 -0.54
N GLY A 101 10.25 -5.98 -1.58
CA GLY A 101 9.66 -7.32 -1.57
C GLY A 101 10.26 -8.23 -0.49
N CYS A 102 11.56 -8.12 -0.23
CA CYS A 102 12.21 -8.83 0.87
C CYS A 102 11.73 -8.30 2.23
N PHE A 103 11.71 -6.99 2.43
CA PHE A 103 11.19 -6.35 3.64
C PHE A 103 9.75 -6.78 3.94
N LYS A 104 8.87 -6.71 2.92
CA LYS A 104 7.45 -7.08 3.04
C LYS A 104 7.28 -8.53 3.47
N ARG A 105 7.94 -9.48 2.79
CA ARG A 105 7.85 -10.92 3.14
C ARG A 105 8.31 -11.19 4.57
N THR A 106 9.40 -10.55 4.99
CA THR A 106 9.91 -10.69 6.36
C THR A 106 8.94 -10.11 7.37
N ALA A 107 8.41 -8.90 7.13
CA ALA A 107 7.44 -8.26 8.01
C ALA A 107 6.14 -9.07 8.15
N GLU A 108 5.65 -9.67 7.06
CA GLU A 108 4.45 -10.51 7.05
C GLU A 108 4.68 -11.87 7.73
N LYS A 109 5.90 -12.42 7.62
CA LYS A 109 6.27 -13.67 8.30
C LYS A 109 6.40 -13.48 9.82
N GLU A 110 7.11 -12.44 10.24
CA GLU A 110 7.42 -12.21 11.66
C GLU A 110 6.22 -11.64 12.44
N ILE A 111 5.41 -10.79 11.80
CA ILE A 111 4.19 -10.20 12.39
C ILE A 111 3.07 -10.25 11.34
N PRO A 112 2.36 -11.38 11.25
CA PRO A 112 1.30 -11.57 10.25
C PRO A 112 0.09 -10.66 10.53
N LEU A 113 -0.56 -10.18 9.45
CA LEU A 113 -1.86 -9.53 9.52
C LEU A 113 -2.96 -10.46 9.03
N LYS A 114 -4.17 -10.29 9.55
CA LYS A 114 -5.36 -10.96 9.00
C LYS A 114 -5.49 -10.64 7.51
N LYS A 115 -5.50 -11.67 6.66
CA LYS A 115 -5.68 -11.52 5.21
C LYS A 115 -7.11 -11.05 4.92
N LYS A 116 -7.25 -10.02 4.06
CA LYS A 116 -8.57 -9.63 3.51
C LYS A 116 -8.91 -10.53 2.34
N ALA A 117 -10.21 -10.80 2.15
CA ALA A 117 -10.71 -11.54 0.98
C ALA A 117 -10.26 -10.88 -0.34
N PRO A 118 -10.00 -11.66 -1.40
CA PRO A 118 -9.61 -11.12 -2.70
C PRO A 118 -10.73 -10.25 -3.29
N LYS A 119 -10.34 -9.08 -3.81
CA LYS A 119 -11.28 -8.15 -4.47
C LYS A 119 -11.49 -8.55 -5.93
N ARG A 120 -12.71 -8.36 -6.46
CA ARG A 120 -13.04 -8.53 -7.89
C ARG A 120 -12.14 -7.62 -8.74
N LYS A 121 -11.66 -8.12 -9.90
CA LYS A 121 -10.89 -7.33 -10.88
C LYS A 121 -11.79 -6.25 -11.49
N ASN A 122 -11.34 -5.01 -11.49
CA ASN A 122 -12.03 -3.88 -12.10
C ASN A 122 -11.58 -3.68 -13.56
N LYS A 123 -12.43 -3.01 -14.37
CA LYS A 123 -12.06 -2.57 -15.72
C LYS A 123 -10.84 -1.62 -15.68
N PRO A 124 -9.99 -1.58 -16.74
CA PRO A 124 -8.87 -0.66 -16.84
C PRO A 124 -9.36 0.79 -16.72
N TYR A 125 -8.64 1.60 -15.95
CA TYR A 125 -8.91 3.02 -15.77
C TYR A 125 -7.85 3.82 -16.53
N GLN A 126 -8.28 4.78 -17.36
CA GLN A 126 -7.36 5.72 -18.01
C GLN A 126 -6.75 6.64 -16.97
N ARG A 127 -5.43 6.67 -16.89
CA ARG A 127 -4.68 7.53 -15.97
C ARG A 127 -4.36 8.85 -16.66
N ALA A 128 -4.30 9.93 -15.88
CA ALA A 128 -3.74 11.20 -16.37
C ALA A 128 -2.29 11.00 -16.83
N SER A 129 -1.93 11.62 -17.94
CA SER A 129 -0.64 11.45 -18.61
C SER A 129 0.41 12.44 -18.14
N TYR A 130 0.00 13.63 -17.68
CA TYR A 130 0.88 14.69 -17.22
C TYR A 130 0.34 15.36 -15.95
N PRO A 131 1.20 16.07 -15.18
CA PRO A 131 0.80 16.77 -13.96
C PRO A 131 -0.26 17.82 -14.24
N GLY A 132 -1.28 17.91 -13.39
CA GLY A 132 -2.37 18.88 -13.52
C GLY A 132 -3.43 18.55 -14.56
N GLN A 133 -3.26 17.49 -15.38
CA GLN A 133 -4.29 17.08 -16.32
C GLN A 133 -5.62 16.82 -15.62
N LYS A 134 -5.60 16.17 -14.46
CA LYS A 134 -6.78 15.95 -13.64
C LYS A 134 -6.44 15.93 -12.16
N VAL A 135 -7.07 16.80 -11.39
CA VAL A 135 -6.94 16.91 -9.94
C VAL A 135 -8.27 16.50 -9.29
N GLN A 136 -8.22 15.53 -8.37
CA GLN A 136 -9.36 15.15 -7.55
C GLN A 136 -9.39 15.98 -6.29
N ILE A 137 -10.55 16.59 -5.99
CA ILE A 137 -10.78 17.36 -4.75
C ILE A 137 -11.87 16.68 -3.94
N ASP A 138 -11.69 16.67 -2.62
CA ASP A 138 -12.64 16.11 -1.66
C ASP A 138 -12.46 16.76 -0.28
N VAL A 139 -13.49 16.73 0.53
CA VAL A 139 -13.49 17.27 1.89
C VAL A 139 -13.72 16.17 2.90
N LYS A 140 -13.01 16.22 4.01
CA LYS A 140 -13.23 15.33 5.15
C LYS A 140 -13.36 16.11 6.45
N TYR A 141 -14.13 15.57 7.38
CA TYR A 141 -14.10 16.05 8.76
C TYR A 141 -12.75 15.74 9.40
N VAL A 142 -12.20 16.72 10.11
CA VAL A 142 -11.06 16.48 11.00
C VAL A 142 -11.55 15.65 12.18
N PRO A 143 -10.88 14.54 12.54
CA PRO A 143 -11.34 13.66 13.60
C PRO A 143 -11.41 14.39 14.94
N SER A 144 -12.53 14.28 15.65
CA SER A 144 -12.74 14.98 16.93
C SER A 144 -11.75 14.60 18.03
N TYR A 145 -11.24 13.36 18.00
CA TYR A 145 -10.29 12.91 19.02
C TYR A 145 -8.95 13.65 18.99
N CYS A 146 -8.58 14.31 17.87
CA CYS A 146 -7.35 15.09 17.78
C CYS A 146 -7.58 16.60 18.01
N VAL A 147 -8.82 17.03 18.18
CA VAL A 147 -9.20 18.45 18.35
C VAL A 147 -9.42 18.75 19.83
N ALA A 148 -8.63 19.66 20.41
CA ALA A 148 -8.66 19.95 21.83
C ALA A 148 -9.74 21.02 22.23
N ASP A 149 -10.11 21.91 21.31
CA ASP A 149 -11.07 23.00 21.55
C ASP A 149 -12.54 22.57 21.34
N GLY A 150 -12.79 21.32 20.97
CA GLY A 150 -14.12 20.77 20.75
C GLY A 150 -14.86 21.28 19.52
N ARG A 151 -14.24 22.10 18.68
CA ARG A 151 -14.81 22.63 17.45
C ARG A 151 -14.75 21.60 16.33
N LYS A 152 -15.54 21.79 15.28
CA LYS A 152 -15.51 21.00 14.06
C LYS A 152 -14.67 21.72 13.02
N TYR A 153 -13.75 20.99 12.42
CA TYR A 153 -12.89 21.46 11.33
C TYR A 153 -12.98 20.55 10.12
N TYR A 154 -12.69 21.10 8.96
CA TYR A 154 -12.79 20.43 7.67
C TYR A 154 -11.44 20.48 6.95
N GLN A 155 -10.97 19.34 6.48
CA GLN A 155 -9.80 19.28 5.61
C GLN A 155 -10.23 19.17 4.18
N TYR A 156 -9.92 20.17 3.38
CA TYR A 156 -9.98 20.13 1.93
C TYR A 156 -8.71 19.50 1.40
N THR A 157 -8.83 18.62 0.42
CA THR A 157 -7.70 17.86 -0.14
C THR A 157 -7.80 17.81 -1.65
N ALA A 158 -6.78 18.32 -2.34
CA ALA A 158 -6.60 18.16 -3.77
C ALA A 158 -5.49 17.14 -4.04
N LYS A 159 -5.72 16.24 -5.00
CA LYS A 159 -4.75 15.22 -5.38
C LYS A 159 -4.62 15.10 -6.88
N ASP A 160 -3.42 15.36 -7.39
CA ASP A 160 -3.10 15.14 -8.80
C ASP A 160 -3.13 13.64 -9.16
N GLU A 161 -3.79 13.31 -10.26
CA GLU A 161 -3.92 11.93 -10.70
C GLU A 161 -2.64 11.34 -11.29
N CYS A 162 -1.78 12.14 -11.89
CA CYS A 162 -0.54 11.71 -12.51
C CYS A 162 0.55 11.48 -11.47
N THR A 163 0.99 12.54 -10.82
CA THR A 163 2.12 12.53 -9.87
C THR A 163 1.77 12.09 -8.47
N ARG A 164 0.48 12.08 -8.11
CA ARG A 164 0.00 11.90 -6.74
C ARG A 164 0.36 13.04 -5.80
N TRP A 165 0.87 14.15 -6.30
CA TRP A 165 1.07 15.35 -5.53
C TRP A 165 -0.23 15.75 -4.84
N THR A 166 -0.15 16.20 -3.59
CA THR A 166 -1.33 16.42 -2.77
C THR A 166 -1.21 17.76 -2.07
N TYR A 167 -2.25 18.58 -2.17
CA TYR A 167 -2.42 19.84 -1.45
C TYR A 167 -3.55 19.72 -0.44
N ARG A 168 -3.41 20.36 0.73
CA ARG A 168 -4.37 20.27 1.84
C ARG A 168 -4.45 21.59 2.57
N GLU A 169 -5.66 21.97 2.96
CA GLU A 169 -5.92 23.06 3.87
C GLU A 169 -7.03 22.72 4.87
N MET A 170 -7.06 23.42 6.00
CA MET A 170 -8.11 23.30 7.00
C MET A 170 -8.96 24.56 7.06
N TYR A 171 -10.27 24.36 7.24
CA TYR A 171 -11.29 25.42 7.36
C TYR A 171 -12.22 25.12 8.54
N GLU A 172 -12.84 26.18 9.07
CA GLU A 172 -13.88 26.07 10.12
C GLU A 172 -15.24 25.71 9.51
N GLU A 173 -15.45 26.06 8.25
CA GLU A 173 -16.72 25.86 7.55
C GLU A 173 -16.60 24.96 6.34
N HIS A 174 -17.71 24.31 6.05
CA HIS A 174 -17.88 23.42 4.91
C HIS A 174 -18.96 24.01 3.99
N ASN A 175 -18.57 25.02 3.25
CA ASN A 175 -19.46 25.77 2.37
C ASN A 175 -18.77 26.14 1.03
N THR A 176 -19.53 26.74 0.11
CA THR A 176 -19.04 27.11 -1.21
C THR A 176 -17.96 28.18 -1.18
N TYR A 177 -17.97 29.08 -0.17
CA TYR A 177 -16.93 30.09 0.01
C TYR A 177 -15.60 29.45 0.40
N SER A 178 -15.60 28.53 1.36
CA SER A 178 -14.40 27.79 1.74
C SER A 178 -13.84 26.98 0.57
N SER A 179 -14.72 26.40 -0.26
CA SER A 179 -14.31 25.66 -1.49
C SER A 179 -13.66 26.57 -2.52
N GLN A 180 -14.18 27.80 -2.70
CA GLN A 180 -13.58 28.81 -3.57
C GLN A 180 -12.20 29.24 -3.04
N GLN A 181 -12.09 29.56 -1.75
CA GLN A 181 -10.80 29.94 -1.16
C GLN A 181 -9.77 28.81 -1.29
N PHE A 182 -10.18 27.57 -1.05
CA PHE A 182 -9.31 26.42 -1.26
C PHE A 182 -8.84 26.29 -2.72
N LEU A 183 -9.73 26.53 -3.71
CA LEU A 183 -9.36 26.49 -5.13
C LEU A 183 -8.33 27.56 -5.47
N LEU A 184 -8.51 28.80 -4.98
CA LEU A 184 -7.56 29.90 -5.17
C LEU A 184 -6.18 29.54 -4.60
N SER A 185 -6.13 29.08 -3.35
CA SER A 185 -4.90 28.62 -2.71
C SER A 185 -4.28 27.44 -3.44
N LEU A 186 -5.09 26.49 -3.92
CA LEU A 186 -4.60 25.35 -4.68
C LEU A 186 -3.89 25.77 -5.97
N VAL A 187 -4.49 26.68 -6.75
CA VAL A 187 -3.91 27.15 -8.01
C VAL A 187 -2.61 27.94 -7.75
N GLU A 188 -2.55 28.74 -6.69
CA GLU A 188 -1.36 29.51 -6.30
C GLU A 188 -0.19 28.58 -5.89
N HIS A 189 -0.47 27.49 -5.18
CA HIS A 189 0.55 26.60 -4.63
C HIS A 189 0.88 25.38 -5.51
N ALA A 190 0.05 25.10 -6.54
CA ALA A 190 0.28 23.99 -7.45
C ALA A 190 1.53 24.24 -8.31
N PRO A 191 2.52 23.34 -8.34
CA PRO A 191 3.72 23.48 -9.16
C PRO A 191 3.50 23.11 -10.63
N PHE A 192 2.24 23.11 -11.09
CA PHE A 192 1.81 22.81 -12.44
C PHE A 192 0.47 23.50 -12.74
N MET A 193 0.17 23.71 -14.02
CA MET A 193 -1.11 24.22 -14.45
C MET A 193 -2.21 23.15 -14.28
N ILE A 194 -3.33 23.51 -13.66
CA ILE A 194 -4.48 22.62 -13.46
C ILE A 194 -5.43 22.77 -14.66
N ARG A 195 -5.65 21.67 -15.38
CA ARG A 195 -6.56 21.64 -16.56
C ARG A 195 -7.96 21.18 -16.16
N GLU A 196 -8.06 20.14 -15.35
CA GLU A 196 -9.34 19.55 -14.99
C GLU A 196 -9.41 19.33 -13.48
N VAL A 197 -10.55 19.69 -12.91
CA VAL A 197 -10.87 19.41 -11.49
C VAL A 197 -12.04 18.44 -11.43
N GLN A 198 -11.94 17.44 -10.55
CA GLN A 198 -13.01 16.47 -10.30
C GLN A 198 -13.36 16.45 -8.81
N THR A 199 -14.66 16.60 -8.51
CA THR A 199 -15.21 16.48 -7.15
C THR A 199 -16.33 15.45 -7.11
N ASP A 200 -16.81 15.14 -5.91
CA ASP A 200 -18.11 14.53 -5.71
C ASP A 200 -19.24 15.56 -5.94
N ASN A 201 -20.49 15.20 -5.56
CA ASN A 201 -21.65 16.08 -5.68
C ASN A 201 -22.01 16.77 -4.36
N GLY A 202 -21.01 17.05 -3.52
CA GLY A 202 -21.21 17.81 -2.28
C GLY A 202 -21.77 19.20 -2.53
N SER A 203 -22.62 19.69 -1.65
CA SER A 203 -23.27 21.02 -1.76
C SER A 203 -22.28 22.18 -1.72
N GLU A 204 -21.10 21.95 -1.16
CA GLU A 204 -19.97 22.90 -1.13
C GLU A 204 -19.34 23.11 -2.52
N PHE A 205 -19.47 22.11 -3.42
CA PHE A 205 -18.92 22.16 -4.76
C PHE A 205 -19.95 22.44 -5.83
N THR A 206 -21.21 21.96 -5.68
CA THR A 206 -22.23 22.09 -6.71
C THR A 206 -23.64 22.12 -6.14
N LYS A 207 -24.52 22.98 -6.70
CA LYS A 207 -25.94 23.02 -6.36
C LYS A 207 -26.82 22.12 -7.23
N ARG A 208 -26.25 21.41 -8.20
CA ARG A 208 -27.02 20.67 -9.22
C ARG A 208 -27.96 19.58 -8.68
N LEU A 209 -27.77 19.12 -7.49
CA LEU A 209 -28.72 18.21 -6.82
C LEU A 209 -29.85 18.95 -6.11
N MET A 210 -29.71 20.27 -5.92
CA MET A 210 -30.65 21.12 -5.19
C MET A 210 -31.44 22.05 -6.13
N SER A 211 -30.87 22.44 -7.25
CA SER A 211 -31.45 23.35 -8.25
C SER A 211 -31.37 22.74 -9.64
N ASN A 212 -32.49 22.86 -10.40
CA ASN A 212 -32.54 22.47 -11.81
C ASN A 212 -32.14 23.62 -12.76
N ASP A 213 -31.86 24.82 -12.23
CA ASP A 213 -31.41 25.98 -13.00
C ASP A 213 -29.90 25.82 -13.36
N PRO A 214 -29.54 25.75 -14.65
CA PRO A 214 -28.14 25.69 -15.08
C PRO A 214 -27.32 26.91 -14.68
N ASN A 215 -27.97 28.05 -14.40
CA ASN A 215 -27.33 29.31 -14.01
C ASN A 215 -27.06 29.41 -12.51
N ASP A 216 -27.68 28.57 -11.70
CA ASP A 216 -27.48 28.56 -10.24
C ASP A 216 -26.16 27.84 -9.90
N LYS A 217 -25.04 28.53 -10.14
CA LYS A 217 -23.68 28.03 -9.89
C LYS A 217 -23.21 28.43 -8.51
N THR A 218 -22.46 27.52 -7.86
CA THR A 218 -21.73 27.82 -6.62
C THR A 218 -20.57 28.78 -6.90
N LEU A 219 -20.04 29.45 -5.86
CA LEU A 219 -18.83 30.27 -5.97
C LEU A 219 -17.64 29.46 -6.50
N PHE A 220 -17.57 28.19 -6.10
CA PHE A 220 -16.55 27.25 -6.60
C PHE A 220 -16.67 27.00 -8.12
N GLU A 221 -17.90 26.78 -8.63
CA GLU A 221 -18.15 26.57 -10.06
C GLU A 221 -17.88 27.83 -10.89
N GLN A 222 -18.27 29.01 -10.37
CA GLN A 222 -17.99 30.30 -11.01
C GLN A 222 -16.48 30.56 -11.12
N GLU A 223 -15.73 30.23 -10.08
CA GLU A 223 -14.28 30.41 -10.05
C GLU A 223 -13.55 29.47 -11.01
N LEU A 224 -13.96 28.19 -11.12
CA LEU A 224 -13.45 27.26 -12.11
C LEU A 224 -13.67 27.76 -13.54
N GLU A 225 -14.85 28.30 -13.82
CA GLU A 225 -15.19 28.88 -15.12
C GLU A 225 -14.33 30.10 -15.42
N ARG A 226 -14.18 31.02 -14.45
CA ARG A 226 -13.31 32.20 -14.59
C ARG A 226 -11.86 31.84 -14.89
N MET A 227 -11.36 30.76 -14.33
CA MET A 227 -10.01 30.26 -14.55
C MET A 227 -9.87 29.37 -15.79
N GLY A 228 -10.95 29.06 -16.50
CA GLY A 228 -10.94 28.17 -17.66
C GLY A 228 -10.62 26.69 -17.29
N ILE A 229 -10.86 26.29 -16.04
CA ILE A 229 -10.61 24.93 -15.56
C ILE A 229 -11.83 24.06 -15.85
N ILE A 230 -11.63 22.94 -16.52
CA ILE A 230 -12.71 22.00 -16.85
C ILE A 230 -13.18 21.29 -15.57
N TYR A 231 -14.49 21.38 -15.29
CA TYR A 231 -15.08 20.79 -14.12
C TYR A 231 -15.76 19.44 -14.39
N HIS A 232 -15.36 18.41 -13.65
CA HIS A 232 -15.96 17.08 -13.70
C HIS A 232 -16.59 16.72 -12.37
N ARG A 233 -17.86 16.34 -12.40
CA ARG A 233 -18.55 15.73 -11.26
C ARG A 233 -18.61 14.23 -11.43
N ILE A 234 -18.39 13.50 -10.36
CA ILE A 234 -18.59 12.05 -10.40
C ILE A 234 -20.09 11.75 -10.55
N ARG A 235 -20.41 10.64 -11.22
CA ARG A 235 -21.79 10.17 -11.29
C ARG A 235 -22.28 9.81 -9.90
N PRO A 236 -23.54 10.12 -9.53
CA PRO A 236 -24.12 9.66 -8.27
C PRO A 236 -23.93 8.16 -8.07
N ALA A 237 -23.73 7.72 -6.84
CA ALA A 237 -23.48 6.32 -6.45
C ALA A 237 -22.25 5.66 -7.11
N THR A 238 -21.28 6.43 -7.63
CA THR A 238 -20.01 5.90 -8.17
C THR A 238 -18.78 6.41 -7.42
N PRO A 239 -18.61 6.08 -6.11
CA PRO A 239 -17.50 6.59 -5.28
C PRO A 239 -16.12 6.19 -5.80
N ARG A 240 -16.04 5.20 -6.69
CA ARG A 240 -14.76 4.75 -7.28
C ARG A 240 -14.03 5.83 -8.08
N HIS A 241 -14.75 6.83 -8.59
CA HIS A 241 -14.14 7.88 -9.40
C HIS A 241 -13.30 8.84 -8.56
N ASN A 242 -13.64 9.08 -7.28
CA ASN A 242 -12.86 9.91 -6.34
C ASN A 242 -11.91 9.09 -5.44
N GLY A 243 -11.69 7.82 -5.77
CA GLY A 243 -10.97 6.85 -4.93
C GLY A 243 -9.49 7.17 -4.66
N LYS A 244 -8.87 8.12 -5.38
CA LYS A 244 -7.47 8.52 -5.12
C LYS A 244 -7.39 9.47 -3.94
N VAL A 245 -8.28 10.45 -3.87
CA VAL A 245 -8.35 11.38 -2.75
C VAL A 245 -8.94 10.70 -1.51
N GLU A 246 -9.96 9.85 -1.64
CA GLU A 246 -10.47 9.04 -0.52
C GLU A 246 -9.39 8.15 0.10
N ARG A 247 -8.56 7.53 -0.75
CA ARG A 247 -7.41 6.76 -0.27
C ARG A 247 -6.39 7.64 0.44
N GLN A 248 -6.22 8.89 0.00
CA GLN A 248 -5.36 9.86 0.67
C GLN A 248 -5.90 10.17 2.07
N HIS A 249 -7.19 10.40 2.22
CA HIS A 249 -7.83 10.63 3.51
C HIS A 249 -7.57 9.49 4.51
N ARG A 250 -7.60 8.23 4.08
CA ARG A 250 -7.22 7.07 4.93
C ARG A 250 -5.73 7.06 5.30
N THR A 251 -4.89 7.53 4.40
CA THR A 251 -3.46 7.65 4.67
C THR A 251 -3.19 8.78 5.66
N ASP A 252 -3.89 9.90 5.51
CA ASP A 252 -3.80 11.05 6.41
C ASP A 252 -4.29 10.67 7.82
N GLU A 253 -5.37 9.89 7.91
CA GLU A 253 -5.85 9.34 9.18
C GLU A 253 -4.75 8.56 9.90
N MET A 254 -4.14 7.61 9.19
CA MET A 254 -3.15 6.70 9.76
C MET A 254 -1.80 7.36 10.07
N ARG A 255 -1.36 8.32 9.23
CA ARG A 255 -0.02 8.91 9.32
C ARG A 255 0.03 10.23 10.06
N PHE A 256 -1.07 10.94 10.13
CA PHE A 256 -1.14 12.29 10.68
C PHE A 256 -2.13 12.38 11.84
N TYR A 257 -3.43 12.20 11.60
CA TYR A 257 -4.45 12.45 12.63
C TYR A 257 -4.32 11.54 13.86
N CYS A 258 -3.96 10.25 13.68
CA CYS A 258 -3.73 9.34 14.82
C CYS A 258 -2.56 9.74 15.74
N HIS A 259 -1.75 10.73 15.33
CA HIS A 259 -0.52 11.11 16.02
C HIS A 259 -0.44 12.60 16.36
N MET A 260 -1.46 13.39 15.97
CA MET A 260 -1.49 14.82 16.22
C MET A 260 -2.51 15.19 17.30
N ARG A 261 -2.33 16.34 17.90
CA ARG A 261 -3.31 17.05 18.67
C ARG A 261 -3.24 18.53 18.30
N MET A 262 -4.38 19.14 17.97
CA MET A 262 -4.47 20.55 17.62
C MET A 262 -5.28 21.31 18.68
N TYR A 263 -4.83 22.52 18.99
CA TYR A 263 -5.44 23.40 20.00
C TYR A 263 -6.20 24.58 19.39
N SER A 264 -5.97 24.84 18.11
CA SER A 264 -6.67 25.87 17.32
C SER A 264 -6.57 25.54 15.84
N LEU A 265 -7.37 26.21 14.99
CA LEU A 265 -7.26 26.09 13.53
C LEU A 265 -5.86 26.43 13.01
N GLU A 266 -5.26 27.49 13.56
CA GLU A 266 -3.92 27.94 13.15
C GLU A 266 -2.85 26.90 13.48
N ASP A 267 -2.90 26.29 14.66
CA ASP A 267 -2.02 25.20 15.06
C ASP A 267 -2.21 23.98 14.13
N GLY A 268 -3.47 23.62 13.86
CA GLY A 268 -3.80 22.55 12.91
C GLY A 268 -3.24 22.82 11.51
N ARG A 269 -3.37 24.04 10.99
CA ARG A 269 -2.79 24.45 9.69
C ARG A 269 -1.27 24.35 9.68
N LYS A 270 -0.57 24.79 10.72
CA LYS A 270 0.89 24.68 10.84
C LYS A 270 1.35 23.22 10.85
N GLN A 271 0.67 22.36 11.60
CA GLN A 271 0.97 20.92 11.64
C GLN A 271 0.69 20.26 10.28
N LEU A 272 -0.44 20.59 9.64
CA LEU A 272 -0.83 20.06 8.33
C LEU A 272 0.17 20.46 7.23
N ALA A 273 0.66 21.70 7.24
CA ALA A 273 1.66 22.19 6.29
C ALA A 273 3.00 21.41 6.41
N ARG A 274 3.43 21.08 7.63
CA ARG A 274 4.61 20.22 7.87
C ARG A 274 4.39 18.81 7.32
N TYR A 275 3.21 18.24 7.64
CA TYR A 275 2.84 16.91 7.15
C TYR A 275 2.74 16.86 5.63
N GLN A 276 2.18 17.89 4.98
CA GLN A 276 2.08 17.99 3.52
C GLN A 276 3.43 17.91 2.83
N ARG A 277 4.44 18.68 3.31
CA ARG A 277 5.81 18.60 2.78
C ARG A 277 6.39 17.20 2.92
N GLN A 278 6.24 16.56 4.08
CA GLN A 278 6.67 15.19 4.30
C GLN A 278 5.91 14.19 3.42
N SER A 279 4.60 14.33 3.31
CA SER A 279 3.74 13.43 2.54
C SER A 279 4.10 13.40 1.07
N ASN A 280 4.41 14.54 0.45
CA ASN A 280 4.80 14.64 -0.96
C ASN A 280 6.24 14.14 -1.22
N ASN A 281 7.04 13.91 -0.17
CA ASN A 281 8.35 13.28 -0.25
C ASN A 281 8.36 11.77 0.12
N ASN A 282 7.23 11.21 0.52
CA ASN A 282 7.13 9.78 0.81
C ASN A 282 6.99 8.97 -0.48
N ILE A 283 7.77 7.87 -0.59
CA ILE A 283 7.72 6.98 -1.74
C ILE A 283 6.38 6.24 -1.85
N MET A 284 5.95 5.99 -3.09
CA MET A 284 4.72 5.26 -3.41
C MET A 284 4.99 4.11 -4.37
N THR A 285 4.41 2.93 -4.12
CA THR A 285 4.54 1.77 -5.02
C THR A 285 3.92 2.01 -6.39
N CYS A 286 2.82 2.77 -6.46
CA CYS A 286 2.16 3.11 -7.72
C CYS A 286 2.96 4.08 -8.60
N LEU A 287 4.00 4.71 -8.06
CA LEU A 287 4.94 5.60 -8.74
C LEU A 287 6.32 4.92 -8.95
N GLY A 288 6.38 3.60 -8.93
CA GLY A 288 7.63 2.89 -9.10
C GLY A 288 8.64 3.15 -7.99
N MET A 289 8.17 3.26 -6.74
CA MET A 289 8.98 3.56 -5.55
C MET A 289 9.59 4.98 -5.55
N ARG A 290 8.99 5.90 -6.27
CA ARG A 290 9.33 7.33 -6.24
C ARG A 290 8.33 8.09 -5.38
N SER A 291 8.72 9.26 -4.89
CA SER A 291 7.79 10.20 -4.22
C SER A 291 7.04 11.06 -5.25
N PRO A 292 5.89 11.66 -4.89
CA PRO A 292 5.20 12.64 -5.71
C PRO A 292 6.11 13.74 -6.24
N ASN A 293 6.96 14.34 -5.37
CA ASN A 293 7.89 15.39 -5.77
C ASN A 293 8.97 14.88 -6.75
N GLN A 294 9.48 13.65 -6.58
CA GLN A 294 10.43 13.08 -7.52
C GLN A 294 9.83 12.84 -8.89
N VAL A 295 8.56 12.37 -8.95
CA VAL A 295 7.87 12.19 -10.22
C VAL A 295 7.58 13.53 -10.86
N LEU A 296 7.15 14.53 -10.11
CA LEU A 296 6.94 15.89 -10.60
C LEU A 296 8.22 16.47 -11.20
N GLN A 297 9.35 16.34 -10.50
CA GLN A 297 10.65 16.84 -11.00
C GLN A 297 11.01 16.22 -12.34
N LEU A 298 10.79 14.92 -12.53
CA LEU A 298 11.03 14.26 -13.83
C LEU A 298 10.21 14.84 -14.99
N TYR A 299 8.99 15.33 -14.71
CA TYR A 299 8.19 16.02 -15.72
C TYR A 299 8.70 17.43 -15.99
N LEU A 300 9.13 18.16 -14.97
CA LEU A 300 9.69 19.50 -15.13
C LEU A 300 11.03 19.49 -15.88
N ASP A 301 11.87 18.49 -15.61
CA ASP A 301 13.16 18.32 -16.29
C ASP A 301 13.01 17.86 -17.75
N ALA A 302 11.85 17.36 -18.14
CA ALA A 302 11.54 16.89 -19.51
C ALA A 302 10.84 17.95 -20.39
N MET A 303 10.48 19.10 -19.82
CA MET A 303 9.87 20.25 -20.52
C MET A 303 10.93 21.25 -20.96
#